data_20fa162b3299f524aeb4de4d84a9a26a
#
_entry.id   20fa162b3299f524aeb4de4d84a9a26a
#
_cell.length_a   1.000
_cell.length_b   1.000
_cell.length_c   1.000
_cell.angle_alpha   90.00
_cell.angle_beta   90.00
_cell.angle_gamma   90.00
#
_symmetry.space_group_name_H-M   'P 1'
#
loop_
_entity.id
_entity.type
_entity.pdbx_description
1 polymer ?
#
loop_
_entity_poly.entity_id
_entity_poly.type
_entity_poly.pdbx_seq_one_letter_code
_entity_poly.pdbx_strand_id
1 'polypeptide(L)'
;MKAHFAAIALLALAGCVTDYTKSEAPNNLRVDGAESRVELAFVPGSARLARSDAIQQLVNSGRLRAADRVTVAAAGPPALAEQRAGAIERELLRYGIVADALPAGGVPANRAILGIGRYAVTLPPCPNWSSPPQAEYTNAHNSNWGCAATTNLGLMVASPADLVSGRPLGPADAGPATIAVNRYLTDRVKPPPTPTASPFAPTPGGGEGGGAPAGGAPGAGGPTP
;
A
#
# COMPACT_ATOMS: atom_id res chain seq x y z
N MET A 1 -51.00 -36.89 -13.93
CA MET A 1 -49.83 -36.91 -14.83
C MET A 1 -49.15 -35.54 -15.03
N LYS A 2 -49.89 -34.45 -15.27
CA LYS A 2 -49.24 -33.09 -15.49
C LYS A 2 -48.49 -32.56 -14.27
N ALA A 3 -48.94 -32.83 -13.02
CA ALA A 3 -48.26 -32.36 -11.80
C ALA A 3 -46.94 -33.09 -11.51
N HIS A 4 -46.81 -34.36 -11.90
CA HIS A 4 -45.56 -35.11 -11.72
C HIS A 4 -44.45 -34.66 -12.68
N PHE A 5 -44.82 -34.26 -13.92
CA PHE A 5 -43.83 -33.69 -14.87
C PHE A 5 -43.30 -32.35 -14.41
N ALA A 6 -44.14 -31.50 -13.80
CA ALA A 6 -43.71 -30.22 -13.25
C ALA A 6 -42.74 -30.39 -12.06
N ALA A 7 -42.98 -31.38 -11.20
CA ALA A 7 -42.13 -31.69 -10.05
C ALA A 7 -40.76 -32.25 -10.50
N ILE A 8 -40.69 -33.08 -11.53
CA ILE A 8 -39.45 -33.62 -12.09
C ILE A 8 -38.66 -32.53 -12.79
N ALA A 9 -39.31 -31.59 -13.49
CA ALA A 9 -38.64 -30.46 -14.12
C ALA A 9 -38.04 -29.50 -13.10
N LEU A 10 -38.70 -29.27 -11.94
CA LEU A 10 -38.17 -28.45 -10.85
C LEU A 10 -36.96 -29.09 -10.16
N LEU A 11 -36.94 -30.41 -10.01
CA LEU A 11 -35.84 -31.17 -9.44
C LEU A 11 -34.61 -31.17 -10.38
N ALA A 12 -34.79 -31.13 -11.71
CA ALA A 12 -33.70 -31.06 -12.66
C ALA A 12 -33.01 -29.67 -12.70
N LEU A 13 -33.69 -28.60 -12.31
CA LEU A 13 -33.11 -27.28 -12.20
C LEU A 13 -32.28 -27.06 -10.92
N ALA A 14 -32.46 -27.87 -9.90
CA ALA A 14 -31.74 -27.78 -8.63
C ALA A 14 -30.30 -28.33 -8.70
N GLY A 15 -29.89 -28.90 -9.83
CA GLY A 15 -28.61 -29.64 -9.99
C GLY A 15 -27.38 -28.79 -10.31
N CYS A 16 -27.47 -27.46 -10.46
CA CYS A 16 -26.33 -26.63 -10.71
C CYS A 16 -25.91 -25.83 -9.46
N VAL A 17 -25.59 -26.55 -8.37
CA VAL A 17 -24.75 -25.93 -7.34
C VAL A 17 -23.31 -25.96 -7.87
N THR A 18 -22.89 -24.87 -8.49
CA THR A 18 -21.47 -24.66 -8.73
C THR A 18 -20.81 -24.50 -7.37
N ASP A 19 -20.00 -25.47 -6.97
CA ASP A 19 -19.11 -25.28 -5.83
C ASP A 19 -18.30 -24.01 -6.10
N TYR A 20 -18.61 -22.95 -5.36
CA TYR A 20 -17.88 -21.70 -5.42
C TYR A 20 -16.50 -21.96 -4.84
N THR A 21 -15.52 -22.19 -5.71
CA THR A 21 -14.12 -22.26 -5.29
C THR A 21 -13.74 -20.90 -4.75
N LYS A 22 -13.35 -20.85 -3.47
CA LYS A 22 -12.86 -19.63 -2.84
C LYS A 22 -11.69 -19.10 -3.69
N SER A 23 -11.86 -17.90 -4.22
CA SER A 23 -10.81 -17.23 -5.01
C SER A 23 -9.68 -16.69 -4.15
N GLU A 24 -9.81 -16.73 -2.83
CA GLU A 24 -8.80 -16.27 -1.90
C GLU A 24 -7.61 -17.23 -1.87
N ALA A 25 -6.41 -16.67 -1.98
CA ALA A 25 -5.19 -17.45 -1.83
C ALA A 25 -5.14 -18.06 -0.41
N PRO A 26 -4.75 -19.34 -0.27
CA PRO A 26 -4.67 -20.00 1.03
C PRO A 26 -3.59 -19.40 1.95
N ASN A 27 -2.63 -18.69 1.38
CA ASN A 27 -1.49 -18.13 2.10
C ASN A 27 -1.61 -16.60 2.13
N ASN A 28 -2.15 -16.07 3.23
CA ASN A 28 -2.35 -14.65 3.42
C ASN A 28 -1.37 -14.07 4.43
N LEU A 29 -0.97 -12.81 4.24
CA LEU A 29 -0.26 -12.04 5.25
C LEU A 29 -1.18 -11.77 6.43
N ARG A 30 -0.62 -11.85 7.62
CA ARG A 30 -1.25 -11.37 8.83
C ARG A 30 -0.56 -10.10 9.28
N VAL A 31 -1.34 -9.06 9.54
CA VAL A 31 -0.83 -7.79 10.07
C VAL A 31 -1.43 -7.59 11.44
N ASP A 32 -0.56 -7.60 12.45
CA ASP A 32 -0.94 -7.34 13.83
C ASP A 32 -0.55 -5.89 14.19
N GLY A 33 -1.52 -5.12 14.71
CA GLY A 33 -1.33 -3.72 15.09
C GLY A 33 -1.52 -3.52 16.59
N ALA A 34 -0.66 -2.71 17.19
CA ALA A 34 -0.78 -2.22 18.55
C ALA A 34 -0.80 -0.69 18.55
N GLU A 35 -1.80 -0.10 19.18
CA GLU A 35 -1.93 1.34 19.31
C GLU A 35 -1.63 1.78 20.73
N SER A 36 -0.89 2.86 20.88
CA SER A 36 -0.64 3.52 22.15
C SER A 36 -0.86 5.02 22.02
N ARG A 37 -1.20 5.66 23.13
CA ARG A 37 -1.42 7.11 23.18
C ARG A 37 -0.49 7.73 24.20
N VAL A 38 0.07 8.88 23.84
CA VAL A 38 0.94 9.66 24.70
C VAL A 38 0.42 11.10 24.75
N GLU A 39 0.25 11.62 25.97
CA GLU A 39 -0.11 13.02 26.13
C GLU A 39 1.15 13.88 26.23
N LEU A 40 1.16 14.96 25.46
CA LEU A 40 2.17 15.99 25.48
C LEU A 40 1.54 17.29 26.02
N ALA A 41 2.18 17.92 26.99
CA ALA A 41 1.72 19.17 27.56
C ALA A 41 2.39 20.36 26.87
N PHE A 42 1.63 21.43 26.69
CA PHE A 42 2.12 22.72 26.20
C PHE A 42 2.13 23.77 27.32
N VAL A 43 3.01 24.74 27.17
CA VAL A 43 2.91 25.99 27.96
C VAL A 43 1.58 26.67 27.60
N PRO A 44 0.77 27.09 28.59
CA PRO A 44 -0.52 27.70 28.32
C PRO A 44 -0.45 28.87 27.34
N GLY A 45 -1.39 28.91 26.39
CA GLY A 45 -1.44 29.94 25.35
C GLY A 45 -0.31 29.90 24.30
N SER A 46 0.52 28.86 24.27
CA SER A 46 1.71 28.75 23.43
C SER A 46 1.73 27.42 22.66
N ALA A 47 2.48 27.37 21.56
CA ALA A 47 2.82 26.16 20.83
C ALA A 47 4.13 25.50 21.31
N ARG A 48 4.70 25.98 22.42
CA ARG A 48 5.93 25.41 22.99
C ARG A 48 5.59 24.25 23.92
N LEU A 49 6.22 23.10 23.73
CA LEU A 49 6.11 21.97 24.65
C LEU A 49 6.59 22.37 26.06
N ALA A 50 5.85 21.94 27.09
CA ALA A 50 6.23 22.16 28.48
C ALA A 50 7.55 21.44 28.82
N ARG A 51 7.80 20.29 28.19
CA ARG A 51 9.06 19.54 28.21
C ARG A 51 9.63 19.49 26.82
N SER A 52 10.72 20.20 26.61
CA SER A 52 11.39 20.27 25.28
C SER A 52 11.99 18.92 24.84
N ASP A 53 12.32 18.05 25.79
CA ASP A 53 12.92 16.73 25.57
C ASP A 53 11.92 15.57 25.48
N ALA A 54 10.61 15.86 25.57
CA ALA A 54 9.57 14.83 25.64
C ALA A 54 9.61 13.86 24.45
N ILE A 55 9.72 14.37 23.23
CA ILE A 55 9.77 13.55 22.02
C ILE A 55 11.09 12.76 21.96
N GLN A 56 12.21 13.40 22.31
CA GLN A 56 13.51 12.72 22.38
C GLN A 56 13.48 11.54 23.36
N GLN A 57 12.85 11.69 24.51
CA GLN A 57 12.70 10.60 25.47
C GLN A 57 11.86 9.45 24.94
N LEU A 58 10.79 9.72 24.18
CA LEU A 58 9.98 8.69 23.55
C LEU A 58 10.80 7.90 22.51
N VAL A 59 11.63 8.58 21.73
CA VAL A 59 12.53 7.94 20.76
C VAL A 59 13.61 7.13 21.46
N ASN A 60 14.30 7.71 22.44
CA ASN A 60 15.38 7.05 23.18
C ASN A 60 14.90 5.81 23.95
N SER A 61 13.66 5.86 24.46
CA SER A 61 13.06 4.71 25.16
C SER A 61 12.50 3.63 24.21
N GLY A 62 12.56 3.82 22.90
CA GLY A 62 12.01 2.90 21.89
C GLY A 62 10.48 2.87 21.83
N ARG A 63 9.81 3.76 22.58
CA ARG A 63 8.35 3.91 22.54
C ARG A 63 7.87 4.51 21.23
N LEU A 64 8.72 5.26 20.55
CA LEU A 64 8.48 5.88 19.26
C LEU A 64 9.61 5.54 18.31
N ARG A 65 9.29 5.02 17.11
CA ARG A 65 10.23 4.58 16.09
C ARG A 65 9.86 5.17 14.72
N ALA A 66 10.82 5.27 13.81
CA ALA A 66 10.60 5.79 12.46
C ALA A 66 9.58 4.97 11.64
N ALA A 67 9.43 3.68 11.93
CA ALA A 67 8.48 2.81 11.26
C ALA A 67 7.06 2.86 11.86
N ASP A 68 6.85 3.55 12.99
CA ASP A 68 5.54 3.67 13.60
C ASP A 68 4.67 4.67 12.81
N ARG A 69 3.38 4.40 12.71
CA ARG A 69 2.40 5.36 12.18
C ARG A 69 2.01 6.31 13.30
N VAL A 70 2.23 7.59 13.09
CA VAL A 70 2.04 8.61 14.13
C VAL A 70 0.93 9.57 13.74
N THR A 71 0.05 9.86 14.67
CA THR A 71 -1.00 10.86 14.52
C THR A 71 -0.90 11.89 15.65
N VAL A 72 -1.21 13.15 15.35
CA VAL A 72 -1.16 14.27 16.31
C VAL A 72 -2.50 14.97 16.35
N ALA A 73 -3.11 15.03 17.53
CA ALA A 73 -4.28 15.86 17.80
C ALA A 73 -3.94 16.87 18.88
N ALA A 74 -3.96 18.17 18.58
CA ALA A 74 -3.58 19.24 19.52
C ALA A 74 -4.77 20.12 19.89
N ALA A 75 -4.98 20.38 21.19
CA ALA A 75 -6.05 21.23 21.70
C ALA A 75 -5.70 22.73 21.58
N GLY A 76 -6.73 23.54 21.32
CA GLY A 76 -6.64 24.99 21.30
C GLY A 76 -7.61 25.63 20.29
N PRO A 77 -7.68 26.96 20.23
CA PRO A 77 -8.28 27.64 19.10
C PRO A 77 -7.64 27.16 17.78
N PRO A 78 -8.34 27.16 16.63
CA PRO A 78 -7.87 26.54 15.40
C PRO A 78 -6.43 26.90 15.01
N ALA A 79 -6.09 28.19 15.00
CA ALA A 79 -4.75 28.64 14.65
C ALA A 79 -3.67 28.17 15.65
N LEU A 80 -3.97 28.11 16.95
CA LEU A 80 -3.04 27.62 17.96
C LEU A 80 -2.90 26.11 17.91
N ALA A 81 -3.99 25.39 17.66
CA ALA A 81 -3.97 23.93 17.51
C ALA A 81 -3.09 23.52 16.33
N GLU A 82 -3.21 24.20 15.21
CA GLU A 82 -2.37 23.98 14.02
C GLU A 82 -0.89 24.27 14.30
N GLN A 83 -0.60 25.41 14.96
CA GLN A 83 0.78 25.74 15.37
C GLN A 83 1.38 24.69 16.31
N ARG A 84 0.58 24.14 17.24
CA ARG A 84 0.99 23.06 18.17
C ARG A 84 1.26 21.76 17.43
N ALA A 85 0.35 21.35 16.55
CA ALA A 85 0.54 20.15 15.73
C ALA A 85 1.81 20.30 14.88
N GLY A 86 1.97 21.39 14.16
CA GLY A 86 3.16 21.65 13.37
C GLY A 86 4.47 21.77 14.17
N ALA A 87 4.40 22.18 15.45
CA ALA A 87 5.58 22.16 16.31
C ALA A 87 6.01 20.73 16.66
N ILE A 88 5.04 19.84 16.94
CA ILE A 88 5.30 18.41 17.17
C ILE A 88 5.82 17.75 15.91
N GLU A 89 5.18 17.98 14.78
CA GLU A 89 5.57 17.41 13.46
C GLU A 89 7.00 17.77 13.10
N ARG A 90 7.38 19.03 13.23
CA ARG A 90 8.78 19.47 12.99
C ARG A 90 9.78 18.77 13.89
N GLU A 91 9.42 18.56 15.15
CA GLU A 91 10.31 17.85 16.09
C GLU A 91 10.41 16.35 15.74
N LEU A 92 9.30 15.71 15.37
CA LEU A 92 9.27 14.33 14.89
C LEU A 92 10.09 14.11 13.61
N LEU A 93 10.03 15.07 12.68
CA LEU A 93 10.79 15.01 11.43
C LEU A 93 12.30 14.97 11.65
N ARG A 94 12.83 15.50 12.75
CA ARG A 94 14.26 15.37 13.10
C ARG A 94 14.69 13.91 13.31
N TYR A 95 13.74 13.06 13.67
CA TYR A 95 13.94 11.63 13.87
C TYR A 95 13.45 10.78 12.67
N GLY A 96 13.13 11.44 11.56
CA GLY A 96 12.61 10.76 10.36
C GLY A 96 11.18 10.25 10.51
N ILE A 97 10.43 10.75 11.50
CA ILE A 97 9.06 10.34 11.78
C ILE A 97 8.11 11.35 11.16
N VAL A 98 7.23 10.86 10.27
CA VAL A 98 6.15 11.65 9.68
C VAL A 98 4.88 11.41 10.51
N ALA A 99 4.20 12.49 10.89
CA ALA A 99 2.94 12.41 11.62
C ALA A 99 1.80 13.05 10.83
N ASP A 100 0.60 12.47 10.97
CA ASP A 100 -0.62 12.98 10.38
C ASP A 100 -1.39 13.80 11.41
N ALA A 101 -1.71 15.08 11.09
CA ALA A 101 -2.53 15.90 11.96
C ALA A 101 -4.00 15.44 11.95
N LEU A 102 -4.60 15.31 13.13
CA LEU A 102 -5.99 14.98 13.31
C LEU A 102 -6.76 16.10 14.01
N PRO A 103 -8.08 16.23 13.78
CA PRO A 103 -8.92 17.13 14.56
C PRO A 103 -8.83 16.86 16.06
N ALA A 104 -8.79 17.91 16.87
CA ALA A 104 -8.59 17.85 18.31
C ALA A 104 -9.83 17.45 19.12
N GLY A 105 -10.69 16.55 18.62
CA GLY A 105 -11.87 16.09 19.34
C GLY A 105 -11.51 15.42 20.67
N GLY A 106 -11.97 16.01 21.81
CA GLY A 106 -11.77 15.44 23.13
C GLY A 106 -10.36 15.57 23.72
N VAL A 107 -9.48 16.37 23.14
CA VAL A 107 -8.14 16.63 23.70
C VAL A 107 -8.24 17.66 24.82
N PRO A 108 -7.69 17.40 26.03
CA PRO A 108 -7.71 18.36 27.13
C PRO A 108 -6.98 19.67 26.81
N ALA A 109 -7.40 20.77 27.43
CA ALA A 109 -6.79 22.08 27.22
C ALA A 109 -5.27 22.07 27.43
N ASN A 110 -4.55 22.79 26.58
CA ASN A 110 -3.07 22.87 26.57
C ASN A 110 -2.35 21.51 26.45
N ARG A 111 -2.99 20.53 25.85
CA ARG A 111 -2.39 19.24 25.58
C ARG A 111 -2.47 18.88 24.10
N ALA A 112 -1.63 17.93 23.70
CA ALA A 112 -1.79 17.16 22.49
C ALA A 112 -1.78 15.67 22.81
N ILE A 113 -2.50 14.89 22.01
CA ILE A 113 -2.45 13.43 22.04
C ILE A 113 -1.65 13.00 20.82
N LEU A 114 -0.58 12.26 21.09
CA LEU A 114 0.22 11.57 20.10
C LEU A 114 -0.28 10.13 20.05
N GLY A 115 -0.93 9.75 18.96
CA GLY A 115 -1.30 8.36 18.67
C GLY A 115 -0.14 7.67 17.99
N ILE A 116 0.28 6.52 18.50
CA ILE A 116 1.39 5.73 17.96
C ILE A 116 0.86 4.36 17.61
N GLY A 117 0.76 4.06 16.31
CA GLY A 117 0.37 2.77 15.77
C GLY A 117 1.61 1.99 15.34
N ARG A 118 1.82 0.84 15.94
CA ARG A 118 2.90 -0.08 15.58
C ARG A 118 2.32 -1.31 14.95
N TYR A 119 2.79 -1.64 13.75
CA TYR A 119 2.29 -2.76 12.96
C TYR A 119 3.43 -3.73 12.64
N ALA A 120 3.12 -5.02 12.66
CA ALA A 120 4.04 -6.08 12.30
C ALA A 120 3.39 -7.03 11.31
N VAL A 121 4.15 -7.48 10.32
CA VAL A 121 3.71 -8.48 9.35
C VAL A 121 4.17 -9.85 9.81
N THR A 122 3.25 -10.80 9.87
CA THR A 122 3.53 -12.21 10.03
C THR A 122 3.38 -12.90 8.68
N LEU A 123 4.45 -13.53 8.22
CA LEU A 123 4.46 -14.27 6.96
C LEU A 123 3.70 -15.58 7.12
N PRO A 124 3.03 -16.07 6.05
CA PRO A 124 2.43 -17.40 6.06
C PRO A 124 3.51 -18.49 6.17
N PRO A 125 3.16 -19.69 6.68
CA PRO A 125 4.08 -20.81 6.76
C PRO A 125 4.35 -21.39 5.37
N CYS A 126 5.20 -20.76 4.62
CA CYS A 126 5.59 -21.11 3.25
C CYS A 126 7.02 -21.73 3.21
N PRO A 127 7.27 -22.68 2.31
CA PRO A 127 6.35 -23.30 1.34
C PRO A 127 5.36 -24.29 1.97
N ASN A 128 4.16 -24.41 1.38
CA ASN A 128 3.15 -25.35 1.84
C ASN A 128 2.76 -26.33 0.71
N TRP A 129 3.20 -27.55 0.79
CA TRP A 129 2.96 -28.63 -0.17
C TRP A 129 2.03 -29.72 0.36
N SER A 130 1.18 -29.40 1.35
CA SER A 130 0.25 -30.37 1.94
C SER A 130 -0.82 -30.89 0.95
N SER A 131 -1.17 -30.08 -0.07
CA SER A 131 -2.03 -30.47 -1.18
C SER A 131 -1.34 -30.14 -2.50
N PRO A 132 -0.74 -31.14 -3.17
CA PRO A 132 -0.05 -30.92 -4.45
C PRO A 132 -1.06 -30.69 -5.60
N PRO A 133 -0.65 -30.02 -6.69
CA PRO A 133 -1.54 -29.64 -7.80
C PRO A 133 -2.23 -30.82 -8.50
N GLN A 134 -1.64 -32.01 -8.45
CA GLN A 134 -2.14 -33.20 -9.13
C GLN A 134 -3.18 -33.99 -8.29
N ALA A 135 -3.43 -33.59 -7.04
CA ALA A 135 -4.28 -34.37 -6.13
C ALA A 135 -5.79 -34.15 -6.35
N GLU A 136 -6.18 -33.05 -7.03
CA GLU A 136 -7.58 -32.67 -7.14
C GLU A 136 -7.93 -32.22 -8.56
N TYR A 137 -9.05 -32.74 -9.10
CA TYR A 137 -9.61 -32.35 -10.39
C TYR A 137 -10.64 -31.22 -10.29
N THR A 138 -10.69 -30.53 -9.13
CA THR A 138 -11.70 -29.51 -8.81
C THR A 138 -11.35 -28.12 -9.31
N ASN A 139 -10.19 -27.90 -9.93
CA ASN A 139 -9.62 -26.59 -10.24
C ASN A 139 -9.40 -25.68 -9.02
N ALA A 140 -9.41 -26.24 -7.82
CA ALA A 140 -9.06 -25.53 -6.61
C ALA A 140 -7.56 -25.17 -6.60
N HIS A 141 -7.22 -24.07 -5.93
CA HIS A 141 -5.83 -23.68 -5.74
C HIS A 141 -5.09 -24.72 -4.89
N ASN A 142 -3.87 -25.09 -5.29
CA ASN A 142 -3.02 -25.91 -4.43
C ASN A 142 -2.63 -25.16 -3.16
N SER A 143 -2.19 -25.90 -2.13
CA SER A 143 -1.85 -25.31 -0.83
C SER A 143 -0.67 -24.32 -0.87
N ASN A 144 0.17 -24.39 -1.89
CA ASN A 144 1.31 -23.47 -2.08
C ASN A 144 0.94 -22.22 -2.90
N TRP A 145 -0.32 -22.10 -3.34
CA TRP A 145 -0.75 -20.97 -4.17
C TRP A 145 -0.57 -19.65 -3.42
N GLY A 146 0.07 -18.68 -4.07
CA GLY A 146 0.33 -17.36 -3.51
C GLY A 146 1.51 -17.28 -2.53
N CYS A 147 2.11 -18.41 -2.10
CA CYS A 147 3.23 -18.40 -1.15
C CYS A 147 4.35 -17.44 -1.53
N ALA A 148 4.88 -17.53 -2.73
CA ALA A 148 5.99 -16.66 -3.17
C ALA A 148 5.58 -15.19 -3.22
N ALA A 149 4.43 -14.89 -3.80
CA ALA A 149 3.94 -13.51 -3.93
C ALA A 149 3.68 -12.89 -2.55
N THR A 150 3.01 -13.62 -1.67
CA THR A 150 2.67 -13.15 -0.32
C THR A 150 3.91 -12.98 0.55
N THR A 151 4.84 -13.93 0.50
CA THR A 151 6.12 -13.82 1.23
C THR A 151 6.92 -12.62 0.73
N ASN A 152 7.05 -12.45 -0.59
CA ASN A 152 7.76 -11.30 -1.16
C ASN A 152 7.10 -9.99 -0.78
N LEU A 153 5.77 -9.89 -0.84
CA LEU A 153 5.04 -8.71 -0.40
C LEU A 153 5.35 -8.37 1.05
N GLY A 154 5.28 -9.37 1.94
CA GLY A 154 5.54 -9.17 3.37
C GLY A 154 6.97 -8.74 3.69
N LEU A 155 7.96 -9.22 2.90
CA LEU A 155 9.36 -8.84 3.05
C LEU A 155 9.69 -7.47 2.45
N MET A 156 8.95 -7.04 1.42
CA MET A 156 9.20 -5.80 0.69
C MET A 156 8.44 -4.60 1.25
N VAL A 157 7.38 -4.82 2.03
CA VAL A 157 6.58 -3.71 2.55
C VAL A 157 7.37 -2.88 3.55
N ALA A 158 7.56 -1.61 3.24
CA ALA A 158 8.30 -0.67 4.09
C ALA A 158 7.50 -0.24 5.33
N SER A 159 6.18 -0.14 5.22
CA SER A 159 5.28 0.24 6.31
C SER A 159 4.12 -0.75 6.38
N PRO A 160 4.13 -1.69 7.33
CA PRO A 160 3.05 -2.67 7.51
C PRO A 160 1.67 -2.04 7.73
N ALA A 161 1.62 -0.82 8.28
CA ALA A 161 0.38 -0.07 8.47
C ALA A 161 -0.36 0.18 7.15
N ASP A 162 0.37 0.34 6.04
CA ASP A 162 -0.20 0.64 4.72
C ASP A 162 -0.96 -0.57 4.13
N LEU A 163 -0.74 -1.78 4.66
CA LEU A 163 -1.52 -2.97 4.34
C LEU A 163 -2.89 -3.00 5.03
N VAL A 164 -3.04 -2.24 6.12
CA VAL A 164 -4.29 -2.16 6.88
C VAL A 164 -5.13 -0.95 6.42
N SER A 165 -4.48 0.20 6.25
CA SER A 165 -5.14 1.42 5.77
C SER A 165 -4.16 2.29 5.01
N GLY A 166 -4.58 2.77 3.83
CA GLY A 166 -3.79 3.71 3.03
C GLY A 166 -3.50 4.99 3.79
N ARG A 167 -2.45 5.69 3.38
CA ARG A 167 -2.17 7.03 3.89
C ARG A 167 -3.07 8.06 3.21
N PRO A 168 -3.44 9.14 3.90
CA PRO A 168 -4.09 10.26 3.24
C PRO A 168 -3.18 10.78 2.13
N LEU A 169 -3.77 11.05 0.98
CA LEU A 169 -3.05 11.71 -0.12
C LEU A 169 -2.66 13.11 0.35
N GLY A 170 -1.37 13.43 0.27
CA GLY A 170 -0.91 14.79 0.43
C GLY A 170 -1.49 15.73 -0.65
N PRO A 171 -1.31 17.04 -0.51
CA PRO A 171 -1.73 17.98 -1.54
C PRO A 171 -1.07 17.59 -2.86
N ALA A 172 -1.89 17.46 -3.91
CA ALA A 172 -1.39 17.14 -5.24
C ALA A 172 -0.48 18.28 -5.73
N ASP A 173 0.66 17.94 -6.33
CA ASP A 173 1.44 18.93 -7.07
C ASP A 173 0.63 19.38 -8.29
N ALA A 174 0.11 20.59 -8.22
CA ALA A 174 -0.69 21.17 -9.29
C ALA A 174 0.16 21.56 -10.52
N GLY A 175 1.47 21.61 -10.42
CA GLY A 175 2.37 22.01 -11.49
C GLY A 175 2.20 21.18 -12.76
N PRO A 176 2.40 19.86 -12.73
CA PRO A 176 2.20 18.98 -13.88
C PRO A 176 0.77 19.02 -14.43
N ALA A 177 -0.24 19.07 -13.54
CA ALA A 177 -1.64 19.14 -13.95
C ALA A 177 -1.94 20.46 -14.69
N THR A 178 -1.45 21.58 -14.17
CA THR A 178 -1.62 22.90 -14.80
C THR A 178 -0.96 22.95 -16.18
N ILE A 179 0.23 22.40 -16.31
CA ILE A 179 0.96 22.31 -17.60
C ILE A 179 0.18 21.43 -18.59
N ALA A 180 -0.36 20.30 -18.14
CA ALA A 180 -1.14 19.39 -18.99
C ALA A 180 -2.41 20.07 -19.50
N VAL A 181 -3.17 20.73 -18.61
CA VAL A 181 -4.37 21.48 -18.96
C VAL A 181 -4.03 22.62 -19.94
N ASN A 182 -2.97 23.38 -19.69
CA ASN A 182 -2.56 24.46 -20.58
C ASN A 182 -2.15 23.95 -21.97
N ARG A 183 -1.46 22.81 -22.05
CA ARG A 183 -1.14 22.17 -23.33
C ARG A 183 -2.39 21.75 -24.08
N TYR A 184 -3.38 21.22 -23.38
CA TYR A 184 -4.68 20.84 -23.96
C TYR A 184 -5.41 22.07 -24.49
N LEU A 185 -5.53 23.14 -23.69
CA LEU A 185 -6.23 24.37 -24.06
C LEU A 185 -5.54 25.15 -25.21
N THR A 186 -4.23 24.98 -25.37
CA THR A 186 -3.46 25.63 -26.45
C THR A 186 -3.21 24.71 -27.63
N ASP A 187 -3.89 23.57 -27.70
CA ASP A 187 -3.76 22.54 -28.76
C ASP A 187 -2.32 22.05 -29.00
N ARG A 188 -1.49 22.11 -27.95
CA ARG A 188 -0.10 21.63 -27.96
C ARG A 188 0.01 20.21 -27.38
N VAL A 189 -0.91 19.33 -27.77
CA VAL A 189 -0.87 17.92 -27.35
C VAL A 189 0.14 17.19 -28.24
N LYS A 190 1.11 16.54 -27.60
CA LYS A 190 2.01 15.66 -28.32
C LYS A 190 1.19 14.50 -28.91
N PRO A 191 1.19 14.31 -30.23
CA PRO A 191 0.47 13.17 -30.81
C PRO A 191 1.02 11.86 -30.21
N PRO A 192 0.17 10.86 -30.01
CA PRO A 192 0.63 9.56 -29.55
C PRO A 192 1.72 9.06 -30.51
N PRO A 193 2.77 8.40 -29.99
CA PRO A 193 3.77 7.79 -30.86
C PRO A 193 3.05 6.84 -31.84
N THR A 194 3.44 6.87 -33.09
CA THR A 194 2.96 5.90 -34.09
C THR A 194 3.11 4.52 -33.47
N PRO A 195 2.06 3.69 -33.46
CA PRO A 195 2.14 2.36 -32.90
C PRO A 195 3.28 1.62 -33.59
N THR A 196 4.36 1.40 -32.89
CA THR A 196 5.41 0.49 -33.30
C THR A 196 4.74 -0.87 -33.40
N ALA A 197 4.91 -1.54 -34.57
CA ALA A 197 4.32 -2.86 -34.78
C ALA A 197 4.58 -3.72 -33.53
N SER A 198 3.52 -4.30 -32.98
CA SER A 198 3.65 -5.18 -31.81
C SER A 198 4.73 -6.22 -32.11
N PRO A 199 5.68 -6.48 -31.20
CA PRO A 199 6.66 -7.56 -31.42
C PRO A 199 6.01 -8.93 -31.58
N PHE A 200 4.70 -9.02 -31.34
CA PHE A 200 3.86 -10.21 -31.55
C PHE A 200 2.93 -10.07 -32.76
N ALA A 201 3.02 -8.99 -33.56
CA ALA A 201 2.24 -8.89 -34.75
C ALA A 201 2.84 -9.86 -35.80
N PRO A 202 2.05 -10.77 -36.40
CA PRO A 202 2.55 -11.63 -37.48
C PRO A 202 2.99 -10.74 -38.64
N THR A 203 4.23 -10.84 -39.02
CA THR A 203 4.78 -10.11 -40.16
C THR A 203 4.02 -10.60 -41.40
N PRO A 204 3.32 -9.74 -42.15
CA PRO A 204 2.69 -10.17 -43.40
C PRO A 204 3.79 -10.48 -44.42
N GLY A 205 4.00 -11.75 -44.71
CA GLY A 205 4.82 -12.21 -45.82
C GLY A 205 6.30 -12.39 -45.49
N GLY A 206 6.65 -13.52 -44.95
CA GLY A 206 8.01 -13.97 -44.79
C GLY A 206 8.02 -15.46 -44.53
N GLY A 207 8.01 -16.24 -45.60
CA GLY A 207 8.26 -17.67 -45.52
C GLY A 207 9.72 -17.95 -45.23
N GLU A 208 9.94 -19.05 -44.52
CA GLU A 208 11.15 -19.90 -44.44
C GLU A 208 12.51 -19.23 -44.23
N GLY A 209 13.14 -19.52 -43.10
CA GLY A 209 14.57 -19.34 -42.92
C GLY A 209 14.96 -19.15 -41.44
N GLY A 210 15.32 -20.25 -40.78
CA GLY A 210 15.87 -20.25 -39.45
C GLY A 210 17.19 -19.48 -39.37
N GLY A 211 17.41 -18.81 -38.24
CA GLY A 211 18.68 -18.19 -37.93
C GLY A 211 18.56 -17.39 -36.64
N ALA A 212 18.99 -17.97 -35.51
CA ALA A 212 19.14 -17.26 -34.25
C ALA A 212 20.26 -16.23 -34.40
N PRO A 213 20.07 -14.96 -34.00
CA PRO A 213 21.21 -14.05 -33.83
C PRO A 213 21.86 -14.25 -32.47
N ALA A 214 23.14 -14.58 -32.58
CA ALA A 214 24.07 -14.61 -31.43
C ALA A 214 24.14 -13.24 -30.75
N GLY A 215 24.16 -13.25 -29.42
CA GLY A 215 24.29 -12.05 -28.59
C GLY A 215 25.64 -11.34 -28.83
N GLY A 216 25.54 -10.04 -29.17
CA GLY A 216 26.64 -9.10 -29.12
C GLY A 216 26.60 -8.33 -27.82
N ALA A 217 27.62 -8.52 -26.99
CA ALA A 217 27.89 -7.72 -25.82
C ALA A 217 28.31 -6.30 -26.22
N PRO A 218 27.84 -5.23 -25.54
CA PRO A 218 28.38 -3.89 -25.75
C PRO A 218 29.68 -3.75 -24.97
N GLY A 219 30.76 -3.42 -25.72
CA GLY A 219 32.08 -3.14 -25.21
C GLY A 219 32.13 -1.89 -24.37
N ALA A 220 32.85 -1.98 -23.25
CA ALA A 220 33.24 -0.90 -22.39
C ALA A 220 34.22 0.03 -23.10
N GLY A 221 33.81 1.30 -23.33
CA GLY A 221 34.70 2.41 -23.73
C GLY A 221 35.14 3.17 -22.51
N GLY A 222 36.43 3.04 -22.14
CA GLY A 222 37.06 3.82 -21.10
C GLY A 222 37.40 5.25 -21.55
N PRO A 223 37.64 6.18 -20.59
CA PRO A 223 38.01 7.55 -20.87
C PRO A 223 39.50 7.64 -21.17
N THR A 224 39.89 8.45 -22.14
CA THR A 224 41.26 8.97 -22.36
C THR A 224 41.25 10.49 -22.36
N PRO A 225 42.42 11.14 -22.21
CA PRO A 225 42.75 12.09 -21.12
C PRO A 225 42.29 13.52 -21.37
#